data_26f0cbafa19b379a9fff0eb2e49cd4e7
#
_entry.id   26f0cbafa19b379a9fff0eb2e49cd4e7
#
_cell.length_a   1.000
_cell.length_b   1.000
_cell.length_c   1.000
_cell.angle_alpha   90.00
_cell.angle_beta   90.00
_cell.angle_gamma   90.00
#
_symmetry.space_group_name_H-M   'P 1'
#
loop_
_entity.id
_entity.type
_entity.pdbx_description
1 polymer ?
#
loop_
_entity_poly.entity_id
_entity_poly.type
_entity_poly.pdbx_seq_one_letter_code
_entity_poly.pdbx_strand_id
1 'polypeptide(L)'
;MNNVDTLIFDFGGVLIDWNPAYVFLKEFRGDQEEMSHFLNTICSWEWNENQDAGYSLQKATDERVAMYPEHERLIRMYYGRWEEMLGYEHSDTVELLKTFKDHNKYRLIGLTNWSHETFPVALERFDFLSWFEGIVV
;
A
#
# COMPACT_ATOMS: atom_id res chain seq x y z
N MET A 1 -14.43 32.11 -13.02
CA MET A 1 -14.56 31.21 -11.87
C MET A 1 -14.13 29.80 -12.28
N ASN A 2 -13.28 29.23 -11.47
CA ASN A 2 -12.84 27.86 -11.68
C ASN A 2 -13.90 26.89 -11.11
N ASN A 3 -14.49 26.09 -11.98
CA ASN A 3 -15.41 25.03 -11.54
C ASN A 3 -14.63 23.74 -11.40
N VAL A 4 -14.65 23.16 -10.20
CA VAL A 4 -14.11 21.83 -9.94
C VAL A 4 -15.16 20.81 -10.35
N ASP A 5 -14.81 19.89 -11.23
CA ASP A 5 -15.70 18.81 -11.70
C ASP A 5 -15.16 17.41 -11.39
N THR A 6 -13.91 17.33 -10.95
CA THR A 6 -13.22 16.06 -10.69
C THR A 6 -12.49 16.12 -9.37
N LEU A 7 -12.59 15.07 -8.55
CA LEU A 7 -11.85 14.88 -7.33
C LEU A 7 -10.91 13.69 -7.49
N ILE A 8 -9.67 13.86 -7.08
CA ILE A 8 -8.65 12.82 -7.12
C ILE A 8 -8.30 12.41 -5.71
N PHE A 9 -8.39 11.12 -5.42
CA PHE A 9 -8.06 10.55 -4.11
C PHE A 9 -6.83 9.65 -4.21
N ASP A 10 -5.91 9.84 -3.26
CA ASP A 10 -4.86 8.86 -2.97
C ASP A 10 -5.45 7.74 -2.09
N PHE A 11 -4.79 6.58 -2.02
CA PHE A 11 -5.28 5.43 -1.28
C PHE A 11 -4.46 5.15 -0.02
N GLY A 12 -3.19 4.81 -0.17
CA GLY A 12 -2.34 4.46 0.98
C GLY A 12 -2.19 5.61 1.97
N GLY A 13 -2.57 5.39 3.23
CA GLY A 13 -2.52 6.41 4.27
C GLY A 13 -3.64 7.45 4.19
N VAL A 14 -4.47 7.44 3.17
CA VAL A 14 -5.61 8.37 2.99
C VAL A 14 -6.94 7.62 3.14
N LEU A 15 -7.14 6.57 2.37
CA LEU A 15 -8.35 5.75 2.42
C LEU A 15 -8.11 4.39 3.06
N ILE A 16 -6.90 3.86 2.93
CA ILE A 16 -6.53 2.51 3.36
C ILE A 16 -5.30 2.57 4.25
N ASP A 17 -5.38 1.92 5.40
CA ASP A 17 -4.24 1.75 6.30
C ASP A 17 -3.32 0.64 5.75
N TRP A 18 -2.02 0.93 5.71
CA TRP A 18 -0.98 -0.01 5.32
C TRP A 18 0.24 0.18 6.21
N ASN A 19 0.70 -0.89 6.86
CA ASN A 19 1.83 -0.80 7.77
C ASN A 19 2.60 -2.14 7.83
N PRO A 20 3.86 -2.17 7.39
CA PRO A 20 4.69 -3.38 7.49
C PRO A 20 4.88 -3.88 8.93
N ALA A 21 4.74 -3.01 9.92
CA ALA A 21 4.85 -3.39 11.33
C ALA A 21 3.82 -4.45 11.73
N TYR A 22 2.68 -4.52 11.06
CA TYR A 22 1.68 -5.56 11.35
C TYR A 22 2.20 -6.97 11.13
N VAL A 23 3.17 -7.13 10.26
CA VAL A 23 3.87 -8.40 10.03
C VAL A 23 5.14 -8.50 10.88
N PHE A 24 5.98 -7.47 10.83
CA PHE A 24 7.35 -7.57 11.33
C PHE A 24 7.51 -7.36 12.82
N LEU A 25 6.62 -6.63 13.49
CA LEU A 25 6.76 -6.42 14.94
C LEU A 25 6.79 -7.74 15.72
N LYS A 26 5.97 -8.71 15.30
CA LYS A 26 5.94 -10.05 15.90
C LYS A 26 7.23 -10.81 15.64
N GLU A 27 7.77 -10.69 14.44
CA GLU A 27 9.00 -11.39 14.04
C GLU A 27 10.22 -10.88 14.82
N PHE A 28 10.21 -9.61 15.19
CA PHE A 28 11.23 -9.01 16.05
C PHE A 28 10.87 -9.05 17.54
N ARG A 29 9.88 -9.87 17.93
CA ARG A 29 9.45 -10.10 19.32
C ARG A 29 9.09 -8.81 20.06
N GLY A 30 8.52 -7.84 19.34
CA GLY A 30 8.14 -6.53 19.88
C GLY A 30 9.30 -5.53 19.97
N ASP A 31 10.49 -5.89 19.50
CA ASP A 31 11.63 -4.98 19.45
C ASP A 31 11.47 -3.99 18.29
N GLN A 32 10.95 -2.80 18.60
CA GLN A 32 10.70 -1.76 17.61
C GLN A 32 11.97 -1.20 16.99
N GLU A 33 13.07 -1.17 17.75
CA GLU A 33 14.33 -0.63 17.25
C GLU A 33 14.94 -1.54 16.18
N GLU A 34 14.99 -2.84 16.45
CA GLU A 34 15.46 -3.82 15.45
C GLU A 34 14.56 -3.86 14.22
N MET A 35 13.25 -3.86 14.43
CA MET A 35 12.28 -3.82 13.32
C MET A 35 12.49 -2.57 12.46
N SER A 36 12.62 -1.41 13.09
CA SER A 36 12.83 -0.15 12.38
C SER A 36 14.14 -0.15 11.60
N HIS A 37 15.20 -0.72 12.17
CA HIS A 37 16.47 -0.86 11.46
C HIS A 37 16.31 -1.71 10.20
N PHE A 38 15.62 -2.84 10.30
CA PHE A 38 15.34 -3.71 9.15
C PHE A 38 14.52 -2.99 8.08
N LEU A 39 13.45 -2.30 8.48
CA LEU A 39 12.55 -1.61 7.56
C LEU A 39 13.11 -0.28 7.02
N ASN A 40 14.16 0.25 7.61
CA ASN A 40 14.82 1.46 7.11
C ASN A 40 16.08 1.16 6.28
N THR A 41 16.64 -0.03 6.42
CA THR A 41 17.93 -0.40 5.82
C THR A 41 17.79 -1.50 4.77
N ILE A 42 17.06 -2.56 5.06
CA ILE A 42 16.99 -3.77 4.23
C ILE A 42 15.77 -3.75 3.34
N CYS A 43 14.57 -3.81 3.92
CA CYS A 43 13.31 -3.67 3.19
C CYS A 43 12.79 -2.25 3.36
N SER A 44 13.53 -1.29 2.82
CA SER A 44 13.26 0.13 3.00
C SER A 44 12.10 0.63 2.14
N TRP A 45 11.62 1.82 2.50
CA TRP A 45 10.62 2.53 1.70
C TRP A 45 11.11 2.74 0.26
N GLU A 46 12.34 3.21 0.09
CA GLU A 46 12.94 3.45 -1.21
C GLU A 46 13.01 2.18 -2.05
N TRP A 47 13.29 1.04 -1.41
CA TRP A 47 13.28 -0.25 -2.09
C TRP A 47 11.86 -0.61 -2.55
N ASN A 48 10.86 -0.41 -1.70
CA ASN A 48 9.46 -0.70 -2.03
C ASN A 48 8.94 0.21 -3.15
N GLU A 49 9.35 1.48 -3.17
CA GLU A 49 8.93 2.42 -4.21
C GLU A 49 9.26 1.95 -5.63
N ASN A 50 10.34 1.22 -5.82
CA ASN A 50 10.71 0.67 -7.12
C ASN A 50 9.64 -0.31 -7.62
N GLN A 51 9.09 -1.12 -6.73
CA GLN A 51 8.05 -2.09 -7.06
C GLN A 51 6.71 -1.39 -7.30
N ASP A 52 6.44 -0.34 -6.55
CA ASP A 52 5.26 0.50 -6.80
C ASP A 52 5.34 1.16 -8.18
N ALA A 53 6.54 1.46 -8.64
CA ALA A 53 6.79 1.99 -9.98
C ALA A 53 6.78 0.92 -11.09
N GLY A 54 6.51 -0.34 -10.76
CA GLY A 54 6.34 -1.42 -11.73
C GLY A 54 7.45 -2.47 -11.78
N TYR A 55 8.46 -2.37 -10.92
CA TYR A 55 9.50 -3.40 -10.87
C TYR A 55 8.95 -4.71 -10.29
N SER A 56 9.41 -5.85 -10.80
CA SER A 56 8.93 -7.17 -10.38
C SER A 56 9.19 -7.43 -8.89
N LEU A 57 8.17 -7.86 -8.17
CA LEU A 57 8.30 -8.24 -6.76
C LEU A 57 9.27 -9.40 -6.57
N GLN A 58 9.21 -10.40 -7.45
CA GLN A 58 10.08 -11.58 -7.39
C GLN A 58 11.55 -11.18 -7.60
N LYS A 59 11.83 -10.38 -8.62
CA LYS A 59 13.19 -9.94 -8.90
C LYS A 59 13.74 -9.07 -7.76
N ALA A 60 12.95 -8.12 -7.28
CA ALA A 60 13.35 -7.25 -6.18
C ALA A 60 13.68 -8.07 -4.92
N THR A 61 12.86 -9.07 -4.63
CA THR A 61 13.07 -9.97 -3.49
C THR A 61 14.36 -10.76 -3.64
N ASP A 62 14.56 -11.41 -4.79
CA ASP A 62 15.77 -12.23 -5.05
C ASP A 62 17.05 -11.39 -5.00
N GLU A 63 17.03 -10.20 -5.57
CA GLU A 63 18.16 -9.28 -5.55
C GLU A 63 18.47 -8.83 -4.12
N ARG A 64 17.45 -8.53 -3.33
CA ARG A 64 17.63 -8.11 -1.93
C ARG A 64 18.18 -9.26 -1.07
N VAL A 65 17.70 -10.48 -1.30
CA VAL A 65 18.23 -11.68 -0.65
C VAL A 65 19.71 -11.89 -0.99
N ALA A 66 20.08 -11.67 -2.26
CA ALA A 66 21.48 -11.77 -2.67
C ALA A 66 22.38 -10.77 -1.96
N MET A 67 21.86 -9.57 -1.64
CA MET A 67 22.60 -8.54 -0.88
C MET A 67 22.67 -8.86 0.63
N TYR A 68 21.65 -9.48 1.18
CA TYR A 68 21.52 -9.77 2.61
C TYR A 68 21.05 -11.21 2.84
N PRO A 69 21.87 -12.21 2.47
CA PRO A 69 21.44 -13.62 2.54
C PRO A 69 21.09 -14.08 3.94
N GLU A 70 21.67 -13.50 4.98
CA GLU A 70 21.37 -13.79 6.37
C GLU A 70 19.93 -13.39 6.78
N HIS A 71 19.30 -12.51 6.01
CA HIS A 71 17.93 -12.05 6.25
C HIS A 71 16.92 -12.60 5.25
N GLU A 72 17.27 -13.65 4.51
CA GLU A 72 16.41 -14.20 3.45
C GLU A 72 14.97 -14.43 3.90
N ARG A 73 14.80 -15.09 5.06
CA ARG A 73 13.44 -15.40 5.57
C ARG A 73 12.60 -14.14 5.74
N LEU A 74 13.17 -13.12 6.38
CA LEU A 74 12.46 -11.86 6.64
C LEU A 74 12.20 -11.08 5.33
N ILE A 75 13.16 -11.05 4.43
CA ILE A 75 13.01 -10.36 3.14
C ILE A 75 11.88 -10.99 2.33
N ARG A 76 11.82 -12.32 2.26
CA ARG A 76 10.76 -13.03 1.52
C ARG A 76 9.38 -12.84 2.14
N MET A 77 9.31 -12.60 3.44
CA MET A 77 8.05 -12.30 4.12
C MET A 77 7.43 -10.98 3.69
N TYR A 78 8.22 -10.01 3.25
CA TYR A 78 7.71 -8.68 2.92
C TYR A 78 6.58 -8.77 1.88
N TYR A 79 6.82 -9.37 0.75
CA TYR A 79 5.77 -9.58 -0.26
C TYR A 79 5.01 -10.90 -0.08
N GLY A 80 5.64 -11.89 0.54
CA GLY A 80 4.98 -13.17 0.83
C GLY A 80 3.82 -13.06 1.81
N ARG A 81 3.89 -12.07 2.71
CA ARG A 81 2.82 -11.79 3.70
C ARG A 81 2.29 -10.35 3.56
N TRP A 82 2.40 -9.80 2.38
CA TRP A 82 2.02 -8.41 2.12
C TRP A 82 0.56 -8.11 2.46
N GLU A 83 -0.33 -9.06 2.24
CA GLU A 83 -1.76 -8.90 2.56
C GLU A 83 -2.01 -8.58 4.04
N GLU A 84 -1.16 -9.08 4.93
CA GLU A 84 -1.27 -8.84 6.37
C GLU A 84 -0.79 -7.44 6.75
N MET A 85 -0.12 -6.72 5.86
CA MET A 85 0.27 -5.33 6.07
C MET A 85 -0.88 -4.36 5.81
N LEU A 86 -1.92 -4.80 5.09
CA LEU A 86 -3.13 -4.01 4.92
C LEU A 86 -3.95 -4.04 6.21
N GLY A 87 -4.25 -2.85 6.72
CA GLY A 87 -5.18 -2.67 7.83
C GLY A 87 -6.59 -2.47 7.32
N TYR A 88 -7.35 -1.71 8.06
CA TYR A 88 -8.71 -1.33 7.69
C TYR A 88 -8.73 -0.05 6.88
N GLU A 89 -9.89 0.26 6.30
CA GLU A 89 -10.15 1.55 5.70
C GLU A 89 -10.11 2.67 6.74
N HIS A 90 -9.69 3.86 6.33
CA HIS A 90 -9.83 5.07 7.14
C HIS A 90 -11.27 5.54 7.02
N SER A 91 -12.11 5.20 7.99
CA SER A 91 -13.57 5.38 7.93
C SER A 91 -13.98 6.84 7.68
N ASP A 92 -13.30 7.80 8.28
CA ASP A 92 -13.61 9.23 8.10
C ASP A 92 -13.45 9.66 6.65
N THR A 93 -12.36 9.24 6.01
CA THR A 93 -12.09 9.57 4.61
C THR A 93 -13.02 8.82 3.68
N VAL A 94 -13.33 7.56 3.98
CA VAL A 94 -14.29 6.77 3.20
C VAL A 94 -15.70 7.35 3.30
N GLU A 95 -16.11 7.83 4.46
CA GLU A 95 -17.39 8.55 4.61
C GLU A 95 -17.44 9.81 3.77
N LEU A 96 -16.34 10.57 3.74
CA LEU A 96 -16.23 11.76 2.90
C LEU A 96 -16.35 11.38 1.41
N LEU A 97 -15.66 10.33 0.99
CA LEU A 97 -15.75 9.80 -0.37
C LEU A 97 -17.19 9.40 -0.71
N LYS A 98 -17.87 8.73 0.22
CA LYS A 98 -19.27 8.33 0.06
C LYS A 98 -20.17 9.54 -0.12
N THR A 99 -19.95 10.59 0.64
CA THR A 99 -20.70 11.83 0.52
C THR A 99 -20.58 12.42 -0.89
N PHE A 100 -19.38 12.49 -1.45
CA PHE A 100 -19.16 12.97 -2.80
C PHE A 100 -19.79 12.07 -3.85
N LYS A 101 -19.72 10.75 -3.65
CA LYS A 101 -20.36 9.78 -4.53
C LYS A 101 -21.88 9.96 -4.56
N ASP A 102 -22.50 10.09 -3.39
CA ASP A 102 -23.96 10.20 -3.27
C ASP A 102 -24.49 11.53 -3.84
N HIS A 103 -23.72 12.60 -3.75
CA HIS A 103 -24.05 13.89 -4.36
C HIS A 103 -24.00 13.85 -5.89
N ASN A 104 -23.24 12.95 -6.47
CA ASN A 104 -23.09 12.76 -7.92
C ASN A 104 -22.76 14.05 -8.68
N LYS A 105 -22.02 14.97 -8.02
CA LYS A 105 -21.63 16.27 -8.59
C LYS A 105 -20.24 16.21 -9.22
N TYR A 106 -19.38 15.36 -8.69
CA TYR A 106 -17.97 15.26 -9.11
C TYR A 106 -17.67 13.90 -9.72
N ARG A 107 -16.77 13.90 -10.69
CA ARG A 107 -16.12 12.68 -11.13
C ARG A 107 -15.12 12.27 -10.04
N LEU A 108 -15.07 10.99 -9.70
CA LEU A 108 -14.17 10.46 -8.67
C LEU A 108 -13.11 9.61 -9.35
N ILE A 109 -11.85 10.01 -9.19
CA ILE A 109 -10.70 9.32 -9.77
C ILE A 109 -9.74 8.94 -8.63
N GLY A 110 -9.28 7.70 -8.64
CA GLY A 110 -8.23 7.24 -7.75
C GLY A 110 -6.86 7.39 -8.41
N LEU A 111 -5.88 7.83 -7.65
CA LEU A 111 -4.48 7.91 -8.07
C LEU A 111 -3.62 7.35 -6.96
N THR A 112 -2.89 6.29 -7.22
CA THR A 112 -2.10 5.62 -6.20
C THR A 112 -0.75 5.16 -6.72
N ASN A 113 0.27 5.28 -5.86
CA ASN A 113 1.56 4.63 -6.01
C ASN A 113 1.47 3.26 -5.34
N TRP A 114 1.18 2.24 -6.13
CA TRP A 114 0.94 0.89 -5.62
C TRP A 114 1.38 -0.12 -6.67
N SER A 115 2.05 -1.19 -6.25
CA SER A 115 2.44 -2.21 -7.21
C SER A 115 1.22 -2.84 -7.88
N HIS A 116 1.27 -2.95 -9.20
CA HIS A 116 0.20 -3.60 -9.96
C HIS A 116 0.05 -5.09 -9.60
N GLU A 117 1.08 -5.70 -8.99
CA GLU A 117 1.02 -7.09 -8.57
C GLU A 117 0.26 -7.28 -7.26
N THR A 118 0.24 -6.27 -6.37
CA THR A 118 -0.46 -6.34 -5.08
C THR A 118 -1.78 -5.59 -5.08
N PHE A 119 -1.99 -4.66 -5.99
CA PHE A 119 -3.21 -3.86 -6.05
C PHE A 119 -4.50 -4.69 -6.19
N PRO A 120 -4.53 -5.81 -6.94
CA PRO A 120 -5.72 -6.66 -7.00
C PRO A 120 -6.25 -7.13 -5.64
N VAL A 121 -5.37 -7.31 -4.66
CA VAL A 121 -5.78 -7.67 -3.29
C VAL A 121 -6.63 -6.56 -2.67
N ALA A 122 -6.25 -5.30 -2.88
CA ALA A 122 -7.02 -4.17 -2.39
C ALA A 122 -8.40 -4.10 -3.05
N LEU A 123 -8.48 -4.37 -4.36
CA LEU A 123 -9.75 -4.38 -5.10
C LEU A 123 -10.71 -5.44 -4.56
N GLU A 124 -10.20 -6.60 -4.14
CA GLU A 124 -11.02 -7.65 -3.55
C GLU A 124 -11.47 -7.30 -2.12
N ARG A 125 -10.62 -6.64 -1.35
CA ARG A 125 -10.87 -6.37 0.06
C ARG A 125 -11.74 -5.14 0.31
N PHE A 126 -11.61 -4.11 -0.52
CA PHE A 126 -12.25 -2.81 -0.29
C PHE A 126 -13.27 -2.48 -1.38
N ASP A 127 -14.54 -2.71 -1.09
CA ASP A 127 -15.64 -2.49 -2.04
C ASP A 127 -15.77 -1.04 -2.49
N PHE A 128 -15.41 -0.07 -1.65
CA PHE A 128 -15.49 1.35 -2.00
C PHE A 128 -14.59 1.74 -3.18
N LEU A 129 -13.59 0.93 -3.51
CA LEU A 129 -12.76 1.20 -4.69
C LEU A 129 -13.56 1.15 -5.99
N SER A 130 -14.70 0.46 -6.01
CA SER A 130 -15.61 0.44 -7.14
C SER A 130 -16.38 1.76 -7.35
N TRP A 131 -16.31 2.68 -6.39
CA TRP A 131 -16.98 3.98 -6.48
C TRP A 131 -16.25 4.96 -7.39
N PHE A 132 -15.00 4.69 -7.70
CA PHE A 132 -14.21 5.52 -8.61
C PHE A 132 -14.56 5.23 -10.07
N GLU A 133 -14.66 6.27 -10.86
CA GLU A 133 -14.87 6.17 -12.32
C GLU A 133 -13.65 5.55 -13.00
N GLY A 134 -12.48 5.86 -12.50
CA GLY A 134 -11.21 5.30 -12.95
C GLY A 134 -10.17 5.34 -11.85
N ILE A 135 -9.21 4.42 -11.91
CA ILE A 135 -8.09 4.35 -10.97
C ILE A 135 -6.80 4.28 -11.77
N VAL A 136 -5.89 5.20 -11.48
CA VAL A 136 -4.53 5.21 -12.04
C VAL A 136 -3.58 4.62 -11.00
N VAL A 137 -2.93 3.52 -11.37
CA VAL A 137 -1.99 2.78 -10.51
C VAL A 137 -0.56 3.01 -10.97
#